data_6b4cf3c52faebe81a78c1ce724ee70c4
#
_entry.id   6b4cf3c52faebe81a78c1ce724ee70c4
#
_cell.length_a   1.000
_cell.length_b   1.000
_cell.length_c   1.000
_cell.angle_alpha   90.00
_cell.angle_beta   90.00
_cell.angle_gamma   90.00
#
_symmetry.space_group_name_H-M   'P 1'
#
loop_
_entity.id
_entity.type
_entity.pdbx_description
1 polymer ?
#
loop_
_entity_poly.entity_id
_entity_poly.type
_entity_poly.pdbx_seq_one_letter_code
_entity_poly.pdbx_strand_id
1 'polypeptide(L)'
;LGKVGAKKYMLYVMDYGAPIGFRIAAKHPERVQGLIIQNGNAYDEGLRDFWNPIKAYWADKSAKNAKALSDSLLTIGATEWQYTNGTRNKAVISPDNWIIDQSKLDRPGNQAIQLEMFYSYGTNPALYPEWQAYFRKHQPPTLLVWGKGDYIFPEEGAHHYKRDLKNLEFHILDTGHFALEEDGDLISDLILQFMKTNS
;
A
#
# COMPACT_ATOMS: atom_id res chain seq x y z
N LEU A 1 -7.87 17.25 -6.04
CA LEU A 1 -9.16 16.79 -6.58
C LEU A 1 -10.09 17.98 -6.86
N GLY A 2 -10.29 18.91 -5.92
CA GLY A 2 -11.13 20.10 -6.13
C GLY A 2 -10.70 20.95 -7.34
N LYS A 3 -9.41 21.12 -7.57
CA LYS A 3 -8.88 21.90 -8.72
C LYS A 3 -9.20 21.29 -10.08
N VAL A 4 -9.40 19.97 -10.16
CA VAL A 4 -9.78 19.24 -11.39
C VAL A 4 -11.26 18.92 -11.45
N GLY A 5 -12.07 19.51 -10.57
CA GLY A 5 -13.52 19.35 -10.56
C GLY A 5 -14.03 17.98 -10.09
N ALA A 6 -13.18 17.09 -9.58
CA ALA A 6 -13.59 15.78 -9.09
C ALA A 6 -14.37 15.93 -7.77
N LYS A 7 -15.71 15.84 -7.86
CA LYS A 7 -16.63 15.96 -6.73
C LYS A 7 -16.85 14.65 -6.01
N LYS A 8 -17.00 13.56 -6.75
CA LYS A 8 -17.12 12.18 -6.28
C LYS A 8 -16.13 11.30 -7.04
N TYR A 9 -15.61 10.28 -6.38
CA TYR A 9 -14.57 9.41 -6.97
C TYR A 9 -14.49 8.07 -6.23
N MET A 10 -14.03 7.05 -6.93
CA MET A 10 -13.45 5.87 -6.32
C MET A 10 -11.96 6.12 -6.04
N LEU A 11 -11.45 5.55 -4.96
CA LEU A 11 -10.04 5.62 -4.59
C LEU A 11 -9.38 4.28 -4.84
N TYR A 12 -8.44 4.24 -5.79
CA TYR A 12 -7.48 3.14 -5.89
C TYR A 12 -6.27 3.49 -5.03
N VAL A 13 -5.93 2.61 -4.11
CA VAL A 13 -4.86 2.83 -3.15
C VAL A 13 -3.95 1.60 -3.05
N MET A 14 -2.64 1.84 -3.03
CA MET A 14 -1.61 0.84 -2.83
C MET A 14 -0.50 1.41 -1.96
N ASP A 15 0.12 0.61 -1.11
CA ASP A 15 1.26 0.95 -0.25
C ASP A 15 1.09 2.33 0.43
N TYR A 16 2.00 3.29 0.21
CA TYR A 16 1.90 4.68 0.69
C TYR A 16 0.63 5.41 0.24
N GLY A 17 0.03 4.99 -0.87
CA GLY A 17 -1.25 5.51 -1.33
C GLY A 17 -2.40 5.17 -0.38
N ALA A 18 -2.34 4.06 0.34
CA ALA A 18 -3.39 3.64 1.26
C ALA A 18 -3.58 4.62 2.43
N PRO A 19 -2.56 4.98 3.22
CA PRO A 19 -2.71 5.99 4.27
C PRO A 19 -3.19 7.35 3.76
N ILE A 20 -2.78 7.74 2.55
CA ILE A 20 -3.25 8.99 1.93
C ILE A 20 -4.73 8.88 1.56
N GLY A 21 -5.13 7.80 0.89
CA GLY A 21 -6.52 7.56 0.50
C GLY A 21 -7.45 7.42 1.70
N PHE A 22 -7.04 6.72 2.75
CA PHE A 22 -7.85 6.55 3.97
C PHE A 22 -8.03 7.85 4.75
N ARG A 23 -7.01 8.73 4.81
CA ARG A 23 -7.17 10.08 5.35
C ARG A 23 -8.17 10.91 4.55
N ILE A 24 -8.13 10.81 3.21
CA ILE A 24 -9.10 11.49 2.34
C ILE A 24 -10.51 10.94 2.59
N ALA A 25 -10.64 9.62 2.66
CA ALA A 25 -11.92 8.95 2.85
C ALA A 25 -12.54 9.25 4.22
N ALA A 26 -11.77 9.19 5.30
CA ALA A 26 -12.23 9.53 6.64
C ALA A 26 -12.66 11.00 6.76
N LYS A 27 -11.90 11.90 6.11
CA LYS A 27 -12.18 13.34 6.14
C LYS A 27 -13.33 13.79 5.24
N HIS A 28 -13.53 13.09 4.11
CA HIS A 28 -14.50 13.44 3.07
C HIS A 28 -15.32 12.23 2.62
N PRO A 29 -16.01 11.54 3.54
CA PRO A 29 -16.73 10.31 3.24
C PRO A 29 -17.82 10.50 2.17
N GLU A 30 -18.42 11.70 2.09
CA GLU A 30 -19.46 12.04 1.11
C GLU A 30 -18.97 12.07 -0.35
N ARG A 31 -17.64 12.05 -0.54
CA ARG A 31 -17.00 12.11 -1.86
C ARG A 31 -16.56 10.74 -2.36
N VAL A 32 -16.42 9.76 -1.47
CA VAL A 32 -15.87 8.45 -1.79
C VAL A 32 -17.02 7.49 -2.15
N GLN A 33 -17.07 7.08 -3.41
CA GLN A 33 -18.08 6.16 -3.94
C GLN A 33 -17.67 4.70 -3.77
N GLY A 34 -16.38 4.41 -3.62
CA GLY A 34 -15.84 3.07 -3.42
C GLY A 34 -14.34 3.10 -3.18
N LEU A 35 -13.83 2.00 -2.67
CA LEU A 35 -12.41 1.76 -2.43
C LEU A 35 -11.92 0.58 -3.27
N ILE A 36 -10.76 0.73 -3.88
CA ILE A 36 -10.01 -0.34 -4.51
C ILE A 36 -8.68 -0.39 -3.78
N ILE A 37 -8.46 -1.45 -3.02
CA ILE A 37 -7.31 -1.58 -2.11
C ILE A 37 -6.41 -2.70 -2.64
N GLN A 38 -5.21 -2.35 -3.06
CA GLN A 38 -4.17 -3.30 -3.41
C GLN A 38 -3.03 -3.18 -2.40
N ASN A 39 -2.74 -4.25 -1.66
CA ASN A 39 -1.60 -4.29 -0.73
C ASN A 39 -1.47 -3.00 0.11
N GLY A 40 -2.59 -2.50 0.61
CA GLY A 40 -2.70 -1.25 1.36
C GLY A 40 -3.17 -1.49 2.80
N ASN A 41 -2.35 -1.14 3.78
CA ASN A 41 -2.58 -1.49 5.18
C ASN A 41 -3.35 -0.43 5.97
N ALA A 42 -4.27 -0.88 6.85
CA ALA A 42 -5.02 -0.08 7.81
C ALA A 42 -5.14 -0.77 9.19
N TYR A 43 -4.28 -1.74 9.47
CA TYR A 43 -4.35 -2.58 10.67
C TYR A 43 -2.94 -2.85 11.22
N ASP A 44 -2.80 -2.89 12.56
CA ASP A 44 -1.51 -3.15 13.20
C ASP A 44 -0.97 -4.54 12.85
N GLU A 45 -1.86 -5.48 12.60
CA GLU A 45 -1.53 -6.86 12.22
C GLU A 45 -0.82 -6.96 10.87
N GLY A 46 -0.92 -5.95 10.00
CA GLY A 46 -0.19 -5.84 8.73
C GLY A 46 1.21 -5.25 8.86
N LEU A 47 1.66 -4.87 10.07
CA LEU A 47 3.00 -4.32 10.32
C LEU A 47 3.88 -5.33 11.06
N ARG A 48 4.35 -6.36 10.36
CA ARG A 48 5.15 -7.46 10.92
C ARG A 48 6.67 -7.18 10.83
N ASP A 49 7.45 -8.22 10.64
CA ASP A 49 8.92 -8.21 10.79
C ASP A 49 9.65 -7.26 9.85
N PHE A 50 9.15 -7.09 8.62
CA PHE A 50 9.69 -6.08 7.68
C PHE A 50 9.76 -4.69 8.31
N TRP A 51 8.78 -4.36 9.16
CA TRP A 51 8.65 -3.04 9.76
C TRP A 51 9.55 -2.81 10.99
N ASN A 52 10.20 -3.85 11.53
CA ASN A 52 11.00 -3.72 12.75
C ASN A 52 12.10 -2.65 12.65
N PRO A 53 12.94 -2.59 11.60
CA PRO A 53 13.94 -1.52 11.47
C PRO A 53 13.30 -0.13 11.26
N ILE A 54 12.14 -0.07 10.59
CA ILE A 54 11.40 1.18 10.38
C ILE A 54 10.80 1.66 11.71
N LYS A 55 10.21 0.76 12.51
CA LYS A 55 9.71 1.06 13.87
C LYS A 55 10.84 1.54 14.80
N ALA A 56 12.04 0.96 14.69
CA ALA A 56 13.20 1.45 15.42
C ALA A 56 13.56 2.89 15.03
N TYR A 57 13.45 3.24 13.73
CA TYR A 57 13.67 4.59 13.25
C TYR A 57 12.55 5.57 13.69
N TRP A 58 11.31 5.11 13.84
CA TRP A 58 10.23 5.92 14.43
C TRP A 58 10.51 6.27 15.90
N ALA A 59 11.02 5.29 16.65
CA ALA A 59 11.36 5.47 18.06
C ALA A 59 12.59 6.35 18.28
N ASP A 60 13.59 6.24 17.39
CA ASP A 60 14.85 6.99 17.44
C ASP A 60 15.29 7.38 16.03
N LYS A 61 15.02 8.65 15.65
CA LYS A 61 15.42 9.24 14.37
C LYS A 61 16.90 9.60 14.33
N SER A 62 17.76 8.70 14.81
CA SER A 62 19.21 8.91 14.81
C SER A 62 19.83 8.66 13.43
N ALA A 63 21.03 9.24 13.20
CA ALA A 63 21.82 8.98 12.00
C ALA A 63 22.19 7.49 11.84
N LYS A 64 22.34 6.75 12.95
CA LYS A 64 22.59 5.31 12.95
C LYS A 64 21.41 4.54 12.35
N ASN A 65 20.20 4.80 12.82
CA ASN A 65 18.99 4.12 12.31
C ASN A 65 18.67 4.57 10.88
N ALA A 66 18.85 5.85 10.55
CA ALA A 66 18.72 6.34 9.18
C ALA A 66 19.67 5.62 8.21
N LYS A 67 20.95 5.47 8.61
CA LYS A 67 21.93 4.75 7.79
C LYS A 67 21.55 3.28 7.63
N ALA A 68 21.11 2.60 8.68
CA ALA A 68 20.69 1.21 8.63
C ALA A 68 19.53 1.01 7.65
N LEU A 69 18.54 1.92 7.61
CA LEU A 69 17.45 1.88 6.63
C LEU A 69 17.95 2.14 5.21
N SER A 70 18.81 3.14 4.99
CA SER A 70 19.36 3.41 3.66
C SER A 70 20.13 2.20 3.11
N ASP A 71 20.99 1.60 3.94
CA ASP A 71 21.81 0.46 3.53
C ASP A 71 20.95 -0.80 3.25
N SER A 72 19.78 -0.95 3.87
CA SER A 72 18.94 -2.14 3.75
C SER A 72 17.77 -1.98 2.77
N LEU A 73 17.19 -0.78 2.63
CA LEU A 73 15.93 -0.59 1.89
C LEU A 73 16.05 0.35 0.67
N LEU A 74 17.14 1.13 0.54
CA LEU A 74 17.31 2.11 -0.54
C LEU A 74 18.41 1.71 -1.53
N THR A 75 18.63 0.43 -1.72
CA THR A 75 19.64 -0.14 -2.64
C THR A 75 18.94 -0.84 -3.80
N ILE A 76 19.65 -0.99 -4.94
CA ILE A 76 19.15 -1.72 -6.10
C ILE A 76 18.68 -3.15 -5.74
N GLY A 77 19.41 -3.84 -4.86
CA GLY A 77 19.00 -5.17 -4.40
C GLY A 77 17.71 -5.16 -3.58
N ALA A 78 17.48 -4.12 -2.78
CA ALA A 78 16.23 -3.96 -2.04
C ALA A 78 15.07 -3.61 -2.97
N THR A 79 15.30 -2.76 -3.98
CA THR A 79 14.27 -2.40 -4.97
C THR A 79 13.89 -3.64 -5.81
N GLU A 80 14.86 -4.41 -6.32
CA GLU A 80 14.61 -5.66 -6.99
C GLU A 80 13.83 -6.65 -6.10
N TRP A 81 14.26 -6.78 -4.83
CA TRP A 81 13.60 -7.65 -3.87
C TRP A 81 12.12 -7.30 -3.68
N GLN A 82 11.77 -6.01 -3.60
CA GLN A 82 10.37 -5.57 -3.47
C GLN A 82 9.50 -6.02 -4.64
N TYR A 83 10.05 -6.02 -5.86
CA TYR A 83 9.35 -6.48 -7.06
C TYR A 83 9.25 -8.01 -7.16
N THR A 84 10.26 -8.73 -6.67
CA THR A 84 10.41 -10.16 -6.94
C THR A 84 10.13 -11.07 -5.75
N ASN A 85 10.09 -10.53 -4.53
CA ASN A 85 9.81 -11.34 -3.34
C ASN A 85 8.33 -11.72 -3.28
N GLY A 86 8.06 -12.99 -3.01
CA GLY A 86 6.71 -13.52 -2.93
C GLY A 86 5.99 -13.72 -4.25
N THR A 87 6.63 -13.40 -5.39
CA THR A 87 6.09 -13.68 -6.73
C THR A 87 6.20 -15.18 -7.04
N ARG A 88 5.21 -15.74 -7.74
CA ARG A 88 5.24 -17.14 -8.19
C ARG A 88 6.17 -17.37 -9.40
N ASN A 89 6.36 -16.32 -10.23
CA ASN A 89 7.25 -16.40 -11.40
C ASN A 89 8.02 -15.09 -11.59
N LYS A 90 9.24 -15.03 -11.07
CA LYS A 90 10.13 -13.87 -11.21
C LYS A 90 10.49 -13.54 -12.68
N ALA A 91 10.40 -14.51 -13.60
CA ALA A 91 10.80 -14.31 -14.99
C ALA A 91 9.83 -13.43 -15.79
N VAL A 92 8.60 -13.22 -15.29
CA VAL A 92 7.62 -12.32 -15.94
C VAL A 92 7.76 -10.87 -15.48
N ILE A 93 8.51 -10.63 -14.40
CA ILE A 93 8.73 -9.27 -13.89
C ILE A 93 9.84 -8.59 -14.70
N SER A 94 9.52 -7.47 -15.34
CA SER A 94 10.53 -6.73 -16.12
C SER A 94 11.61 -6.14 -15.21
N PRO A 95 12.90 -6.37 -15.50
CA PRO A 95 13.98 -5.68 -14.80
C PRO A 95 13.93 -4.16 -14.90
N ASP A 96 13.32 -3.63 -15.95
CA ASP A 96 13.17 -2.18 -16.14
C ASP A 96 12.44 -1.53 -14.96
N ASN A 97 11.53 -2.25 -14.30
CA ASN A 97 10.78 -1.74 -13.16
C ASN A 97 11.72 -1.25 -12.05
N TRP A 98 12.54 -2.14 -11.50
CA TRP A 98 13.44 -1.75 -10.40
C TRP A 98 14.65 -0.95 -10.86
N ILE A 99 15.10 -1.11 -12.11
CA ILE A 99 16.20 -0.29 -12.67
C ILE A 99 15.76 1.17 -12.80
N ILE A 100 14.56 1.41 -13.35
CA ILE A 100 14.01 2.76 -13.49
C ILE A 100 13.75 3.38 -12.13
N ASP A 101 13.12 2.65 -11.21
CA ASP A 101 12.83 3.14 -9.87
C ASP A 101 14.12 3.47 -9.11
N GLN A 102 15.11 2.58 -9.11
CA GLN A 102 16.40 2.85 -8.48
C GLN A 102 17.07 4.09 -9.07
N SER A 103 17.00 4.28 -10.39
CA SER A 103 17.54 5.49 -11.02
C SER A 103 16.91 6.79 -10.51
N LYS A 104 15.69 6.72 -9.97
CA LYS A 104 15.00 7.86 -9.35
C LYS A 104 15.36 7.98 -7.87
N LEU A 105 15.49 6.86 -7.17
CA LEU A 105 15.94 6.83 -5.77
C LEU A 105 17.37 7.38 -5.62
N ASP A 106 18.24 7.12 -6.59
CA ASP A 106 19.65 7.55 -6.59
C ASP A 106 19.85 9.04 -6.93
N ARG A 107 18.80 9.76 -7.28
CA ARG A 107 18.91 11.22 -7.51
C ARG A 107 19.37 11.94 -6.25
N PRO A 108 20.22 12.98 -6.39
CA PRO A 108 20.64 13.78 -5.25
C PRO A 108 19.46 14.24 -4.38
N GLY A 109 19.53 13.96 -3.08
CA GLY A 109 18.51 14.31 -2.10
C GLY A 109 17.36 13.31 -1.94
N ASN A 110 17.13 12.38 -2.88
CA ASN A 110 15.99 11.47 -2.80
C ASN A 110 16.09 10.46 -1.65
N GLN A 111 17.29 10.01 -1.28
CA GLN A 111 17.45 9.16 -0.09
C GLN A 111 16.94 9.85 1.18
N ALA A 112 17.26 11.13 1.37
CA ALA A 112 16.76 11.89 2.50
C ALA A 112 15.23 12.01 2.48
N ILE A 113 14.61 12.19 1.30
CA ILE A 113 13.17 12.22 1.13
C ILE A 113 12.55 10.86 1.51
N GLN A 114 13.15 9.75 1.07
CA GLN A 114 12.65 8.41 1.41
C GLN A 114 12.74 8.13 2.91
N LEU A 115 13.82 8.54 3.57
CA LEU A 115 13.94 8.43 5.03
C LEU A 115 12.87 9.26 5.75
N GLU A 116 12.56 10.45 5.27
CA GLU A 116 11.45 11.24 5.82
C GLU A 116 10.09 10.58 5.59
N MET A 117 9.88 9.92 4.45
CA MET A 117 8.66 9.15 4.19
C MET A 117 8.54 7.94 5.14
N PHE A 118 9.61 7.17 5.36
CA PHE A 118 9.63 6.10 6.35
C PHE A 118 9.30 6.63 7.75
N TYR A 119 9.92 7.75 8.16
CA TYR A 119 9.65 8.36 9.45
C TYR A 119 8.20 8.83 9.58
N SER A 120 7.71 9.55 8.57
CA SER A 120 6.33 10.06 8.51
C SER A 120 5.28 8.95 8.56
N TYR A 121 5.58 7.77 8.00
CA TYR A 121 4.68 6.61 8.04
C TYR A 121 4.34 6.21 9.49
N GLY A 122 5.23 6.44 10.44
CA GLY A 122 5.01 6.21 11.88
C GLY A 122 3.80 6.94 12.46
N THR A 123 3.26 7.92 11.77
CA THR A 123 2.01 8.60 12.17
C THR A 123 0.75 7.82 11.79
N ASN A 124 0.85 6.80 10.92
CA ASN A 124 -0.31 6.06 10.41
C ASN A 124 -0.95 5.13 11.45
N PRO A 125 -0.22 4.34 12.25
CA PRO A 125 -0.83 3.42 13.21
C PRO A 125 -1.78 4.11 14.18
N ALA A 126 -1.46 5.32 14.63
CA ALA A 126 -2.33 6.11 15.49
C ALA A 126 -3.67 6.49 14.83
N LEU A 127 -3.76 6.46 13.50
CA LEU A 127 -4.97 6.79 12.73
C LEU A 127 -5.76 5.53 12.29
N TYR A 128 -5.24 4.34 12.47
CA TYR A 128 -5.95 3.11 12.12
C TYR A 128 -7.34 3.01 12.77
N PRO A 129 -7.53 3.33 14.06
CA PRO A 129 -8.87 3.33 14.66
C PRO A 129 -9.86 4.27 13.97
N GLU A 130 -9.41 5.44 13.49
CA GLU A 130 -10.23 6.40 12.75
C GLU A 130 -10.65 5.84 11.39
N TRP A 131 -9.71 5.23 10.64
CA TRP A 131 -10.00 4.63 9.33
C TRP A 131 -10.93 3.42 9.47
N GLN A 132 -10.70 2.57 10.46
CA GLN A 132 -11.56 1.44 10.78
C GLN A 132 -12.98 1.90 11.20
N ALA A 133 -13.09 2.99 11.95
CA ALA A 133 -14.39 3.60 12.27
C ALA A 133 -15.10 4.15 11.02
N TYR A 134 -14.35 4.75 10.08
CA TYR A 134 -14.88 5.13 8.78
C TYR A 134 -15.41 3.92 8.01
N PHE A 135 -14.66 2.83 7.92
CA PHE A 135 -15.10 1.60 7.25
C PHE A 135 -16.40 1.08 7.85
N ARG A 136 -16.48 0.94 9.17
CA ARG A 136 -17.69 0.47 9.87
C ARG A 136 -18.89 1.38 9.67
N LYS A 137 -18.67 2.68 9.72
CA LYS A 137 -19.77 3.68 9.66
C LYS A 137 -20.32 3.86 8.26
N HIS A 138 -19.43 3.94 7.27
CA HIS A 138 -19.82 4.37 5.92
C HIS A 138 -19.98 3.19 4.95
N GLN A 139 -19.40 2.02 5.26
CA GLN A 139 -19.52 0.80 4.46
C GLN A 139 -19.33 1.04 2.96
N PRO A 140 -18.27 1.74 2.51
CA PRO A 140 -18.08 1.97 1.10
C PRO A 140 -17.96 0.63 0.37
N PRO A 141 -18.55 0.48 -0.82
CA PRO A 141 -18.24 -0.66 -1.68
C PRO A 141 -16.71 -0.77 -1.81
N THR A 142 -16.17 -1.95 -1.58
CA THR A 142 -14.72 -2.14 -1.55
C THR A 142 -14.31 -3.38 -2.33
N LEU A 143 -13.39 -3.20 -3.26
CA LEU A 143 -12.61 -4.26 -3.87
C LEU A 143 -11.26 -4.32 -3.18
N LEU A 144 -10.90 -5.46 -2.61
CA LEU A 144 -9.59 -5.71 -2.06
C LEU A 144 -8.89 -6.80 -2.87
N VAL A 145 -7.72 -6.47 -3.40
CA VAL A 145 -6.82 -7.39 -4.09
C VAL A 145 -5.49 -7.38 -3.36
N TRP A 146 -4.97 -8.56 -3.00
CA TRP A 146 -3.77 -8.63 -2.18
C TRP A 146 -2.87 -9.79 -2.58
N GLY A 147 -1.57 -9.52 -2.68
CA GLY A 147 -0.56 -10.55 -2.89
C GLY A 147 -0.32 -11.36 -1.62
N LYS A 148 -0.58 -12.65 -1.66
CA LYS A 148 -0.36 -13.59 -0.55
C LYS A 148 1.10 -13.63 -0.08
N GLY A 149 2.03 -13.47 -1.04
CA GLY A 149 3.47 -13.46 -0.80
C GLY A 149 4.04 -12.11 -0.36
N ASP A 150 3.20 -11.10 -0.14
CA ASP A 150 3.67 -9.78 0.31
C ASP A 150 4.28 -9.85 1.71
N TYR A 151 5.58 -9.61 1.79
CA TYR A 151 6.30 -9.55 3.06
C TYR A 151 6.31 -8.15 3.68
N ILE A 152 6.03 -7.10 2.88
CA ILE A 152 5.94 -5.72 3.36
C ILE A 152 4.64 -5.54 4.14
N PHE A 153 3.52 -5.94 3.54
CA PHE A 153 2.20 -6.01 4.19
C PHE A 153 1.65 -7.43 4.08
N PRO A 154 1.95 -8.30 5.04
CA PRO A 154 1.47 -9.68 5.05
C PRO A 154 -0.05 -9.79 4.97
N GLU A 155 -0.54 -10.91 4.39
CA GLU A 155 -1.97 -11.12 4.12
C GLU A 155 -2.86 -11.08 5.36
N GLU A 156 -2.28 -11.27 6.56
CA GLU A 156 -3.00 -11.10 7.82
C GLU A 156 -3.64 -9.71 7.93
N GLY A 157 -2.93 -8.66 7.46
CA GLY A 157 -3.49 -7.31 7.40
C GLY A 157 -4.72 -7.21 6.51
N ALA A 158 -4.72 -7.93 5.36
CA ALA A 158 -5.85 -7.97 4.45
C ALA A 158 -7.10 -8.61 5.09
N HIS A 159 -6.93 -9.69 5.82
CA HIS A 159 -8.05 -10.41 6.45
C HIS A 159 -8.83 -9.56 7.46
N HIS A 160 -8.17 -8.60 8.11
CA HIS A 160 -8.81 -7.73 9.10
C HIS A 160 -9.84 -6.76 8.49
N TYR A 161 -9.77 -6.45 7.19
CA TYR A 161 -10.81 -5.66 6.52
C TYR A 161 -12.21 -6.31 6.59
N LYS A 162 -12.30 -7.65 6.62
CA LYS A 162 -13.57 -8.40 6.77
C LYS A 162 -14.29 -8.10 8.08
N ARG A 163 -13.57 -7.65 9.11
CA ARG A 163 -14.15 -7.26 10.40
C ARG A 163 -14.97 -5.99 10.27
N ASP A 164 -14.49 -5.05 9.46
CA ASP A 164 -14.98 -3.69 9.41
C ASP A 164 -15.82 -3.37 8.16
N LEU A 165 -15.62 -4.12 7.06
CA LEU A 165 -16.34 -3.95 5.79
C LEU A 165 -17.22 -5.17 5.50
N LYS A 166 -18.52 -4.92 5.25
CA LYS A 166 -19.49 -5.96 4.88
C LYS A 166 -19.68 -6.05 3.37
N ASN A 167 -19.60 -4.91 2.67
CA ASN A 167 -19.65 -4.84 1.21
C ASN A 167 -18.22 -4.91 0.64
N LEU A 168 -17.59 -6.08 0.81
CA LEU A 168 -16.19 -6.33 0.49
C LEU A 168 -16.05 -7.48 -0.51
N GLU A 169 -15.61 -7.16 -1.71
CA GLU A 169 -15.11 -8.13 -2.68
C GLU A 169 -13.63 -8.39 -2.37
N PHE A 170 -13.27 -9.65 -2.02
CA PHE A 170 -12.00 -9.98 -1.40
C PHE A 170 -11.24 -11.02 -2.20
N HIS A 171 -10.08 -10.66 -2.73
CA HIS A 171 -9.22 -11.51 -3.55
C HIS A 171 -7.80 -11.57 -3.00
N ILE A 172 -7.34 -12.76 -2.64
CA ILE A 172 -5.94 -13.07 -2.34
C ILE A 172 -5.34 -13.77 -3.55
N LEU A 173 -4.30 -13.18 -4.12
CA LEU A 173 -3.61 -13.67 -5.31
C LEU A 173 -2.26 -14.29 -4.94
N ASP A 174 -1.83 -15.27 -5.71
CA ASP A 174 -0.53 -15.93 -5.51
C ASP A 174 0.61 -15.11 -6.13
N THR A 175 0.84 -13.92 -5.59
CA THR A 175 1.82 -12.95 -6.04
C THR A 175 2.40 -12.17 -4.84
N GLY A 176 3.38 -11.31 -5.11
CA GLY A 176 4.04 -10.47 -4.12
C GLY A 176 3.40 -9.10 -3.90
N HIS A 177 4.22 -8.15 -3.44
CA HIS A 177 3.78 -6.79 -3.11
C HIS A 177 3.28 -6.00 -4.35
N PHE A 178 4.00 -6.07 -5.46
CA PHE A 178 3.62 -5.44 -6.72
C PHE A 178 2.74 -6.38 -7.56
N ALA A 179 1.55 -6.69 -7.06
CA ALA A 179 0.64 -7.69 -7.63
C ALA A 179 0.28 -7.45 -9.11
N LEU A 180 0.29 -6.19 -9.57
CA LEU A 180 0.04 -5.84 -10.97
C LEU A 180 1.07 -6.41 -11.94
N GLU A 181 2.29 -6.68 -11.48
CA GLU A 181 3.37 -7.16 -12.35
C GLU A 181 3.14 -8.60 -12.83
N GLU A 182 2.44 -9.42 -12.04
CA GLU A 182 2.09 -10.79 -12.41
C GLU A 182 0.62 -10.95 -12.84
N ASP A 183 -0.28 -10.23 -12.18
CA ASP A 183 -1.72 -10.40 -12.29
C ASP A 183 -2.44 -9.14 -12.82
N GLY A 184 -1.75 -8.30 -13.59
CA GLY A 184 -2.28 -7.03 -14.09
C GLY A 184 -3.59 -7.16 -14.87
N ASP A 185 -3.70 -8.15 -15.75
CA ASP A 185 -4.91 -8.40 -16.54
C ASP A 185 -6.09 -8.81 -15.62
N LEU A 186 -5.87 -9.77 -14.71
CA LEU A 186 -6.89 -10.20 -13.76
C LEU A 186 -7.33 -9.05 -12.86
N ILE A 187 -6.40 -8.28 -12.31
CA ILE A 187 -6.71 -7.14 -11.44
C ILE A 187 -7.48 -6.07 -12.21
N SER A 188 -7.11 -5.80 -13.45
CA SER A 188 -7.81 -4.86 -14.32
C SER A 188 -9.24 -5.28 -14.58
N ASP A 189 -9.48 -6.55 -14.86
CA ASP A 189 -10.83 -7.11 -15.08
C ASP A 189 -11.67 -7.00 -13.80
N LEU A 190 -11.12 -7.33 -12.63
CA LEU A 190 -11.79 -7.19 -11.33
C LEU A 190 -12.18 -5.72 -11.07
N ILE A 191 -11.27 -4.78 -11.33
CA ILE A 191 -11.53 -3.33 -11.18
C ILE A 191 -12.67 -2.89 -12.11
N LEU A 192 -12.60 -3.27 -13.39
CA LEU A 192 -13.62 -2.88 -14.37
C LEU A 192 -15.00 -3.46 -14.02
N GLN A 193 -15.07 -4.70 -13.55
CA GLN A 193 -16.30 -5.31 -13.09
C GLN A 193 -16.83 -4.62 -11.84
N PHE A 194 -15.98 -4.40 -10.84
CA PHE A 194 -16.34 -3.69 -9.62
C PHE A 194 -16.89 -2.29 -9.90
N MET A 195 -16.23 -1.54 -10.78
CA MET A 195 -16.70 -0.20 -11.17
C MET A 195 -18.07 -0.24 -11.86
N LYS A 196 -18.30 -1.21 -12.75
CA LYS A 196 -19.62 -1.35 -13.42
C LYS A 196 -20.75 -1.63 -12.44
N THR A 197 -20.48 -2.37 -11.38
CA THR A 197 -21.48 -2.76 -10.38
C THR A 197 -21.77 -1.65 -9.38
N ASN A 198 -20.80 -0.74 -9.15
CA ASN A 198 -20.84 0.24 -8.06
C ASN A 198 -20.81 1.72 -8.53
N SER A 199 -21.06 1.99 -9.82
CA SER A 199 -21.09 3.34 -10.41
C SER A 199 -22.46 4.00 -10.33
#